data_76fe43e23c9a4ab451d92c868f14ddba
#
_entry.id   76fe43e23c9a4ab451d92c868f14ddba
#
_cell.length_a   1.000
_cell.length_b   1.000
_cell.length_c   1.000
_cell.angle_alpha   90.00
_cell.angle_beta   90.00
_cell.angle_gamma   90.00
#
_symmetry.space_group_name_H-M   'P 1'
#
loop_
_entity.id
_entity.type
_entity.pdbx_description
1 polymer ?
#
loop_
_entity_poly.entity_id
_entity_poly.type
_entity_poly.pdbx_seq_one_letter_code
_entity_poly.pdbx_strand_id
1 'polypeptide(L)'
;MIVRVGHSCTEDTFLFNDGDSEDDFEGFGPEDLEDINHDILANLPIFDFSPENDRDFPDDLGNGWSRQDTDVLNAPFTGESKLNHVMQSNEPLDFMKLFITDDFINELVFQTNKYAEVKANDDESLKENSRIKKWQVVTLDEMKVFLSLIIAMGLVKKSDIQQYWSNSEVMDTPFFRNYMSRDRFLAIHSNLHLVDNERQVQRGHVGFDPLFKIRPFITLIMERFPEVYTPEKELSFDEGTCGWKGNLRFKVYNPAKPTKFGIKLYEVCEASSGYCIGFDVYTGCSEIGEQADLVLGENNCNITTKVVIGLMSRCGLLDNGHHVYMDNYYVSPELFTELEVLNTYACGTLRKNRLGVPDALKKTNLKLKRGEVIFRRKEGLLAVKFHDKRDVHMLSTIHPATVSVLNKNDRRTNNPIVKPTCVVDYCSYMGGVDLSDQINQYYSCLRKTSKWYKKLFFYLLNLCVINSFILYKKYAPVNKTKKEHNTFRTSIVTALIQEAVTAPRPQIEMGRKILGEKPTRLLDRHFPNHIPAKVGAKRAHPARDCVACNYKKSLRQACKRKQTIFWCPTCKVALCVPNCFQVYHTRQNYRAILLPAGENSSDSE
;
A
#
# COMPACT_ATOMS: atom_id res chain seq x y z
N MET A 1 -26.71 0.68 -44.38
CA MET A 1 -27.26 1.86 -43.70
C MET A 1 -26.83 1.73 -42.25
N ILE A 2 -25.68 2.25 -41.88
CA ILE A 2 -25.05 2.11 -40.58
C ILE A 2 -25.42 3.36 -39.79
N VAL A 3 -26.22 3.19 -38.74
CA VAL A 3 -26.56 4.27 -37.83
C VAL A 3 -25.44 4.37 -36.79
N ARG A 4 -24.65 5.44 -36.88
CA ARG A 4 -23.71 5.87 -35.84
C ARG A 4 -24.51 6.49 -34.70
N VAL A 5 -24.48 5.88 -33.54
CA VAL A 5 -24.85 6.52 -32.28
C VAL A 5 -23.57 7.10 -31.69
N GLY A 6 -23.37 8.38 -31.91
CA GLY A 6 -22.32 9.13 -31.24
C GLY A 6 -22.81 9.58 -29.86
N HIS A 7 -22.29 8.99 -28.80
CA HIS A 7 -22.40 9.59 -27.48
C HIS A 7 -21.29 10.66 -27.33
N SER A 8 -21.70 11.91 -27.48
CA SER A 8 -20.90 13.06 -27.08
C SER A 8 -20.90 13.13 -25.55
N CYS A 9 -19.78 12.81 -24.90
CA CYS A 9 -19.54 13.24 -23.53
C CYS A 9 -19.42 14.76 -23.54
N THR A 10 -20.47 15.45 -23.14
CA THR A 10 -20.45 16.88 -22.83
C THR A 10 -19.51 17.13 -21.65
N GLU A 11 -18.79 18.25 -21.70
CA GLU A 11 -17.91 18.74 -20.66
C GLU A 11 -18.73 19.17 -19.43
N ASP A 12 -19.14 18.19 -18.60
CA ASP A 12 -19.54 18.48 -17.26
C ASP A 12 -18.35 18.23 -16.34
N THR A 13 -17.80 19.33 -15.89
CA THR A 13 -16.95 19.41 -14.71
C THR A 13 -17.82 18.96 -13.55
N PHE A 14 -17.83 17.66 -13.27
CA PHE A 14 -18.35 17.13 -12.01
C PHE A 14 -17.38 17.56 -10.89
N LEU A 15 -17.50 18.81 -10.49
CA LEU A 15 -17.37 19.16 -9.11
C LEU A 15 -18.50 18.36 -8.43
N PHE A 16 -18.16 17.38 -7.61
CA PHE A 16 -19.09 16.89 -6.61
C PHE A 16 -19.43 18.09 -5.75
N ASN A 17 -20.46 18.80 -6.13
CA ASN A 17 -21.21 19.64 -5.23
C ASN A 17 -22.01 18.65 -4.38
N ASP A 18 -21.44 18.21 -3.25
CA ASP A 18 -22.21 17.71 -2.12
C ASP A 18 -23.03 18.89 -1.55
N GLY A 19 -23.90 19.44 -2.40
CA GLY A 19 -24.85 20.48 -2.06
C GLY A 19 -26.17 19.94 -1.56
N ASP A 20 -26.21 18.67 -1.16
CA ASP A 20 -27.25 18.17 -0.27
C ASP A 20 -26.75 18.38 1.15
N SER A 21 -27.47 19.28 1.85
CA SER A 21 -27.30 19.57 3.26
C SER A 21 -26.80 18.37 4.04
N GLU A 22 -25.74 18.59 4.80
CA GLU A 22 -25.25 17.76 5.88
C GLU A 22 -26.41 17.29 6.78
N ASP A 23 -27.21 16.34 6.31
CA ASP A 23 -27.99 15.46 7.15
C ASP A 23 -26.98 14.43 7.66
N ASP A 24 -26.31 14.85 8.72
CA ASP A 24 -25.27 14.22 9.53
C ASP A 24 -25.58 12.75 9.87
N PHE A 25 -25.37 11.85 8.93
CA PHE A 25 -25.10 10.47 9.29
C PHE A 25 -23.61 10.20 9.06
N GLU A 26 -22.80 10.62 10.01
CA GLU A 26 -21.51 9.96 10.26
C GLU A 26 -21.84 8.54 10.70
N GLY A 27 -21.46 7.52 9.95
CA GLY A 27 -21.64 6.09 10.26
C GLY A 27 -21.23 5.71 11.68
N PHE A 28 -21.18 4.44 12.00
CA PHE A 28 -20.63 4.00 13.30
C PHE A 28 -19.20 4.52 13.43
N GLY A 29 -18.89 5.19 14.54
CA GLY A 29 -17.53 5.65 14.81
C GLY A 29 -16.58 4.47 15.09
N PRO A 30 -15.25 4.68 15.03
CA PRO A 30 -14.27 3.64 15.38
C PRO A 30 -14.54 3.02 16.75
N GLU A 31 -15.04 3.81 17.70
CA GLU A 31 -15.42 3.36 19.04
C GLU A 31 -16.65 2.43 19.08
N ASP A 32 -17.49 2.46 18.05
CA ASP A 32 -18.65 1.56 17.91
C ASP A 32 -18.24 0.23 17.26
N LEU A 33 -17.10 0.20 16.54
CA LEU A 33 -16.54 -0.96 15.85
C LEU A 33 -15.49 -1.72 16.69
N GLU A 34 -14.78 -1.03 17.61
CA GLU A 34 -13.68 -1.62 18.40
C GLU A 34 -14.12 -2.64 19.46
N ASP A 35 -15.41 -2.69 19.79
CA ASP A 35 -15.90 -3.40 20.98
C ASP A 35 -16.49 -4.80 20.70
N ILE A 36 -16.49 -5.28 19.45
CA ILE A 36 -17.17 -6.53 19.08
C ILE A 36 -16.13 -7.58 18.68
N ASN A 37 -15.96 -8.60 19.54
CA ASN A 37 -15.10 -9.75 19.25
C ASN A 37 -15.91 -10.80 18.45
N HIS A 38 -15.44 -11.17 17.26
CA HIS A 38 -16.08 -12.15 16.36
C HIS A 38 -16.44 -13.50 17.04
N ASP A 39 -15.60 -13.97 17.96
CA ASP A 39 -15.83 -15.24 18.68
C ASP A 39 -17.04 -15.18 19.62
N ILE A 40 -17.51 -13.99 19.98
CA ILE A 40 -18.64 -13.78 20.90
C ILE A 40 -19.98 -13.71 20.16
N LEU A 41 -19.97 -13.32 18.89
CA LEU A 41 -21.19 -13.09 18.11
C LEU A 41 -22.03 -14.35 17.87
N ALA A 42 -21.38 -15.49 17.65
CA ALA A 42 -22.04 -16.75 17.33
C ALA A 42 -22.96 -17.27 18.47
N ASN A 43 -22.85 -16.71 19.68
CA ASN A 43 -23.55 -17.18 20.86
C ASN A 43 -24.41 -16.11 21.56
N LEU A 44 -24.70 -14.98 20.88
CA LEU A 44 -25.55 -13.95 21.46
C LEU A 44 -27.02 -14.42 21.49
N PRO A 45 -27.76 -14.18 22.58
CA PRO A 45 -29.19 -14.41 22.62
C PRO A 45 -29.91 -13.54 21.59
N ILE A 46 -30.74 -14.16 20.76
CA ILE A 46 -31.51 -13.50 19.68
C ILE A 46 -32.99 -13.62 20.01
N PHE A 47 -33.73 -12.52 19.83
CA PHE A 47 -35.17 -12.43 20.03
C PHE A 47 -35.81 -11.69 18.86
N ASP A 48 -37.08 -12.00 18.58
CA ASP A 48 -37.87 -11.29 17.58
C ASP A 48 -38.14 -9.84 18.02
N PHE A 49 -38.32 -8.92 17.08
CA PHE A 49 -38.75 -7.57 17.39
C PHE A 49 -40.11 -7.58 18.09
N SER A 50 -40.22 -6.88 19.22
CA SER A 50 -41.52 -6.72 19.87
C SER A 50 -42.43 -5.82 19.03
N PRO A 51 -43.60 -6.28 18.60
CA PRO A 51 -44.52 -5.50 17.76
C PRO A 51 -45.20 -4.36 18.54
N GLU A 52 -44.99 -4.22 19.85
CA GLU A 52 -45.71 -3.25 20.69
C GLU A 52 -45.35 -1.79 20.36
N ASN A 53 -44.15 -1.52 19.87
CA ASN A 53 -43.67 -0.18 19.55
C ASN A 53 -44.05 0.29 18.13
N ASP A 54 -44.61 -0.58 17.32
CA ASP A 54 -44.91 -0.28 15.88
C ASP A 54 -46.41 -0.04 15.61
N ARG A 55 -47.27 -0.03 16.66
CA ARG A 55 -48.75 0.06 16.51
C ARG A 55 -49.24 1.33 15.86
N ASP A 56 -48.47 2.43 15.96
CA ASP A 56 -48.89 3.74 15.47
C ASP A 56 -48.49 4.05 14.02
N PHE A 57 -47.88 3.08 13.32
CA PHE A 57 -47.33 3.32 11.98
C PHE A 57 -47.97 2.39 10.96
N PRO A 58 -48.72 2.91 9.99
CA PRO A 58 -49.40 2.09 8.97
C PRO A 58 -48.40 1.38 8.06
N ASP A 59 -48.79 0.26 7.52
CA ASP A 59 -48.05 -0.41 6.45
C ASP A 59 -47.95 0.53 5.24
N ASP A 60 -46.83 0.48 4.54
CA ASP A 60 -46.59 1.20 3.30
C ASP A 60 -46.99 0.28 2.11
N LEU A 61 -48.27 -0.12 2.10
CA LEU A 61 -48.80 -1.09 1.14
C LEU A 61 -48.68 -0.61 -0.31
N GLY A 62 -48.67 0.72 -0.52
CA GLY A 62 -48.51 1.31 -1.86
C GLY A 62 -47.17 0.98 -2.51
N ASN A 63 -46.11 0.75 -1.69
CA ASN A 63 -44.76 0.41 -2.13
C ASN A 63 -44.39 -1.06 -1.81
N GLY A 64 -45.33 -1.87 -1.34
CA GLY A 64 -45.13 -3.28 -1.03
C GLY A 64 -44.38 -3.57 0.29
N TRP A 65 -44.21 -2.59 1.17
CA TRP A 65 -43.58 -2.76 2.48
C TRP A 65 -44.59 -3.12 3.57
N SER A 66 -44.32 -4.21 4.30
CA SER A 66 -45.17 -4.76 5.37
C SER A 66 -44.48 -4.77 6.72
N ARG A 67 -45.26 -4.82 7.81
CA ARG A 67 -44.78 -5.08 9.17
C ARG A 67 -44.56 -6.55 9.47
N GLN A 68 -45.11 -7.41 8.63
CA GLN A 68 -44.96 -8.87 8.81
C GLN A 68 -43.55 -9.26 8.37
N ASP A 69 -42.84 -9.91 9.26
CA ASP A 69 -41.58 -10.54 8.90
C ASP A 69 -41.84 -11.83 8.13
N THR A 70 -40.91 -12.15 7.26
CA THR A 70 -40.94 -13.39 6.48
C THR A 70 -39.63 -14.12 6.70
N ASP A 71 -39.67 -15.45 6.58
CA ASP A 71 -38.46 -16.26 6.63
C ASP A 71 -37.45 -15.79 5.57
N VAL A 72 -36.20 -15.63 5.96
CA VAL A 72 -35.11 -15.28 5.07
C VAL A 72 -34.55 -16.57 4.47
N LEU A 73 -34.83 -16.80 3.18
CA LEU A 73 -34.37 -17.98 2.45
C LEU A 73 -33.07 -17.66 1.69
N ASN A 74 -31.97 -17.52 2.42
CA ASN A 74 -30.66 -17.32 1.82
C ASN A 74 -30.11 -18.64 1.29
N ALA A 75 -29.60 -18.64 0.06
CA ALA A 75 -28.80 -19.75 -0.44
C ALA A 75 -27.58 -19.98 0.48
N PRO A 76 -27.25 -21.23 0.79
CA PRO A 76 -26.09 -21.51 1.62
C PRO A 76 -24.81 -21.01 0.94
N PHE A 77 -23.84 -20.55 1.74
CA PHE A 77 -22.52 -20.26 1.23
C PHE A 77 -21.88 -21.54 0.69
N THR A 78 -21.52 -21.52 -0.59
CA THR A 78 -20.96 -22.68 -1.30
C THR A 78 -19.44 -22.62 -1.41
N GLY A 79 -18.83 -21.47 -1.08
CA GLY A 79 -17.38 -21.29 -1.07
C GLY A 79 -16.73 -21.98 0.12
N GLU A 80 -15.55 -22.52 -0.09
CA GLU A 80 -14.66 -22.99 0.97
C GLU A 80 -13.45 -22.06 1.03
N SER A 81 -13.26 -21.39 2.19
CA SER A 81 -12.10 -20.51 2.35
C SER A 81 -10.81 -21.30 2.29
N LYS A 82 -10.00 -21.07 1.25
CA LYS A 82 -8.77 -21.83 1.03
C LYS A 82 -7.74 -21.07 0.20
N LEU A 83 -6.49 -21.43 0.43
CA LEU A 83 -5.39 -21.09 -0.45
C LEU A 83 -5.44 -22.02 -1.68
N ASN A 84 -5.59 -21.45 -2.87
CA ASN A 84 -5.77 -22.21 -4.12
C ASN A 84 -4.45 -22.70 -4.73
N HIS A 85 -3.32 -22.40 -4.09
CA HIS A 85 -1.99 -22.80 -4.53
C HIS A 85 -1.32 -23.76 -3.55
N VAL A 86 -0.66 -24.79 -4.09
CA VAL A 86 0.19 -25.68 -3.28
C VAL A 86 1.52 -24.96 -3.02
N MET A 87 1.80 -24.66 -1.76
CA MET A 87 3.05 -24.02 -1.37
C MET A 87 4.20 -25.03 -1.42
N GLN A 88 5.29 -24.70 -2.11
CA GLN A 88 6.50 -25.51 -2.15
C GLN A 88 7.28 -25.42 -0.84
N SER A 89 7.28 -24.26 -0.23
CA SER A 89 7.78 -24.03 1.12
C SER A 89 6.86 -23.07 1.87
N ASN A 90 7.06 -22.94 3.18
CA ASN A 90 6.29 -22.03 4.00
C ASN A 90 7.11 -20.77 4.37
N GLU A 91 8.02 -20.35 3.51
CA GLU A 91 8.82 -19.16 3.74
C GLU A 91 8.06 -17.89 3.31
N PRO A 92 8.25 -16.76 3.98
CA PRO A 92 7.55 -15.51 3.67
C PRO A 92 7.66 -15.05 2.21
N LEU A 93 8.80 -15.30 1.55
CA LEU A 93 9.02 -14.89 0.16
C LEU A 93 8.13 -15.68 -0.81
N ASP A 94 7.83 -16.96 -0.51
CA ASP A 94 6.99 -17.77 -1.39
C ASP A 94 5.55 -17.23 -1.42
N PHE A 95 5.04 -16.76 -0.29
CA PHE A 95 3.74 -16.08 -0.24
C PHE A 95 3.74 -14.76 -1.02
N MET A 96 4.84 -14.01 -1.01
CA MET A 96 4.94 -12.80 -1.85
C MET A 96 4.99 -13.14 -3.33
N LYS A 97 5.66 -14.21 -3.72
CA LYS A 97 5.78 -14.67 -5.10
C LYS A 97 4.46 -15.15 -5.70
N LEU A 98 3.44 -15.44 -4.89
CA LEU A 98 2.07 -15.67 -5.39
C LEU A 98 1.53 -14.46 -6.16
N PHE A 99 1.95 -13.24 -5.81
CA PHE A 99 1.48 -11.99 -6.41
C PHE A 99 2.55 -11.31 -7.27
N ILE A 100 3.80 -11.31 -6.82
CA ILE A 100 4.93 -10.65 -7.50
C ILE A 100 5.89 -11.72 -7.98
N THR A 101 5.65 -12.20 -9.20
CA THR A 101 6.45 -13.25 -9.83
C THR A 101 7.75 -12.71 -10.42
N ASP A 102 8.73 -13.60 -10.64
CA ASP A 102 9.96 -13.24 -11.33
C ASP A 102 9.70 -12.80 -12.78
N ASP A 103 8.66 -13.34 -13.44
CA ASP A 103 8.24 -12.92 -14.79
C ASP A 103 7.76 -11.48 -14.80
N PHE A 104 6.96 -11.09 -13.82
CA PHE A 104 6.56 -9.68 -13.67
C PHE A 104 7.75 -8.76 -13.40
N ILE A 105 8.71 -9.20 -12.56
CA ILE A 105 9.92 -8.41 -12.30
C ILE A 105 10.78 -8.29 -13.57
N ASN A 106 10.87 -9.32 -14.40
CA ASN A 106 11.55 -9.29 -15.70
C ASN A 106 10.89 -8.29 -16.66
N GLU A 107 9.55 -8.28 -16.74
CA GLU A 107 8.83 -7.29 -17.55
C GLU A 107 9.08 -5.86 -17.04
N LEU A 108 9.08 -5.66 -15.72
CA LEU A 108 9.40 -4.38 -15.10
C LEU A 108 10.84 -3.92 -15.44
N VAL A 109 11.80 -4.84 -15.47
CA VAL A 109 13.18 -4.61 -15.91
C VAL A 109 13.21 -4.19 -17.36
N PHE A 110 12.54 -4.92 -18.25
CA PHE A 110 12.49 -4.66 -19.67
C PHE A 110 11.94 -3.26 -19.95
N GLN A 111 10.78 -2.93 -19.43
CA GLN A 111 10.12 -1.65 -19.63
C GLN A 111 10.91 -0.47 -19.03
N THR A 112 11.56 -0.69 -17.89
CA THR A 112 12.41 0.31 -17.23
C THR A 112 13.64 0.62 -18.07
N ASN A 113 14.31 -0.39 -18.63
CA ASN A 113 15.47 -0.24 -19.50
C ASN A 113 15.06 0.45 -20.81
N LYS A 114 14.01 -0.01 -21.47
CA LYS A 114 13.47 0.60 -22.69
C LYS A 114 13.18 2.10 -22.49
N TYR A 115 12.48 2.44 -21.42
CA TYR A 115 12.18 3.85 -21.12
C TYR A 115 13.43 4.69 -20.87
N ALA A 116 14.41 4.14 -20.17
CA ALA A 116 15.66 4.83 -19.88
C ALA A 116 16.52 5.04 -21.13
N GLU A 117 16.57 4.06 -22.04
CA GLU A 117 17.29 4.14 -23.32
C GLU A 117 16.69 5.20 -24.24
N VAL A 118 15.37 5.20 -24.44
CA VAL A 118 14.68 6.23 -25.21
C VAL A 118 15.01 7.61 -24.67
N LYS A 119 14.99 7.78 -23.35
CA LYS A 119 15.29 9.04 -22.69
C LYS A 119 16.78 9.40 -22.75
N ALA A 120 17.70 8.44 -22.79
CA ALA A 120 19.14 8.67 -22.91
C ALA A 120 19.54 9.13 -24.31
N ASN A 121 18.79 8.70 -25.33
CA ASN A 121 19.03 9.01 -26.74
C ASN A 121 18.36 10.33 -27.19
N ASP A 122 17.57 10.98 -26.33
CA ASP A 122 16.95 12.28 -26.60
C ASP A 122 17.96 13.42 -26.35
N ASP A 123 18.92 13.56 -27.27
CA ASP A 123 20.04 14.51 -27.15
C ASP A 123 19.61 15.99 -27.12
N GLU A 124 18.45 16.34 -27.73
CA GLU A 124 17.96 17.72 -27.79
C GLU A 124 17.46 18.22 -26.43
N SER A 125 16.89 17.33 -25.60
CA SER A 125 16.34 17.70 -24.29
C SER A 125 17.31 17.55 -23.12
N LEU A 126 18.48 16.87 -23.33
CA LEU A 126 19.37 16.51 -22.25
C LEU A 126 20.55 17.49 -22.09
N LYS A 127 20.74 17.97 -20.86
CA LYS A 127 21.97 18.69 -20.48
C LYS A 127 23.19 17.79 -20.68
N GLU A 128 24.33 18.42 -21.07
CA GLU A 128 25.59 17.72 -21.38
C GLU A 128 26.02 16.73 -20.28
N ASN A 129 25.87 17.12 -19.00
CA ASN A 129 26.24 16.32 -17.83
C ASN A 129 25.06 15.52 -17.25
N SER A 130 24.01 15.25 -18.02
CA SER A 130 22.85 14.51 -17.54
C SER A 130 23.25 13.08 -17.12
N ARG A 131 22.83 12.66 -15.91
CA ARG A 131 23.12 11.32 -15.40
C ARG A 131 22.52 10.21 -16.23
N ILE A 132 21.43 10.48 -16.98
CA ILE A 132 20.76 9.48 -17.83
C ILE A 132 21.67 9.04 -19.00
N LYS A 133 22.55 9.91 -19.50
CA LYS A 133 23.54 9.56 -20.53
C LYS A 133 24.50 8.44 -20.11
N LYS A 134 24.61 8.18 -18.80
CA LYS A 134 25.40 7.09 -18.21
C LYS A 134 24.52 5.96 -17.70
N TRP A 135 23.34 5.75 -18.32
CA TRP A 135 22.46 4.67 -17.93
C TRP A 135 23.16 3.33 -18.07
N GLN A 136 23.05 2.52 -17.04
CA GLN A 136 23.45 1.12 -17.05
C GLN A 136 22.18 0.27 -17.03
N VAL A 137 22.14 -0.75 -17.87
CA VAL A 137 21.01 -1.67 -17.95
C VAL A 137 20.78 -2.30 -16.57
N VAL A 138 19.54 -2.27 -16.12
CA VAL A 138 19.10 -2.91 -14.87
C VAL A 138 18.92 -4.40 -15.12
N THR A 139 19.41 -5.24 -14.23
CA THR A 139 19.21 -6.70 -14.26
C THR A 139 18.05 -7.11 -13.35
N LEU A 140 17.59 -8.36 -13.48
CA LEU A 140 16.59 -8.96 -12.59
C LEU A 140 17.03 -8.88 -11.12
N ASP A 141 18.27 -9.29 -10.85
CA ASP A 141 18.83 -9.28 -9.49
C ASP A 141 18.88 -7.87 -8.90
N GLU A 142 19.28 -6.90 -9.71
CA GLU A 142 19.32 -5.51 -9.27
C GLU A 142 17.93 -4.94 -9.01
N MET A 143 16.92 -5.35 -9.81
CA MET A 143 15.53 -4.98 -9.58
C MET A 143 14.97 -5.63 -8.31
N LYS A 144 15.30 -6.88 -8.00
CA LYS A 144 14.97 -7.54 -6.73
C LYS A 144 15.56 -6.77 -5.54
N VAL A 145 16.82 -6.34 -5.63
CA VAL A 145 17.43 -5.46 -4.61
C VAL A 145 16.68 -4.14 -4.51
N PHE A 146 16.34 -3.50 -5.62
CA PHE A 146 15.60 -2.24 -5.62
C PHE A 146 14.23 -2.38 -4.92
N LEU A 147 13.45 -3.40 -5.26
CA LEU A 147 12.14 -3.68 -4.64
C LEU A 147 12.28 -4.00 -3.14
N SER A 148 13.32 -4.76 -2.75
CA SER A 148 13.60 -5.04 -1.35
C SER A 148 13.88 -3.77 -0.55
N LEU A 149 14.64 -2.81 -1.12
CA LEU A 149 14.89 -1.51 -0.49
C LEU A 149 13.60 -0.68 -0.36
N ILE A 150 12.71 -0.73 -1.35
CA ILE A 150 11.39 -0.07 -1.26
C ILE A 150 10.56 -0.68 -0.11
N ILE A 151 10.50 -2.00 0.02
CA ILE A 151 9.79 -2.68 1.13
C ILE A 151 10.42 -2.32 2.48
N ALA A 152 11.76 -2.31 2.57
CA ALA A 152 12.50 -1.93 3.76
C ALA A 152 12.24 -0.47 4.19
N MET A 153 11.96 0.44 3.25
CA MET A 153 11.54 1.80 3.56
C MET A 153 10.19 1.87 4.28
N GLY A 154 9.37 0.84 4.22
CA GLY A 154 8.15 0.70 5.04
C GLY A 154 8.46 0.40 6.50
N LEU A 155 9.55 -0.35 6.77
CA LEU A 155 10.01 -0.68 8.12
C LEU A 155 10.78 0.49 8.77
N VAL A 156 11.64 1.15 7.99
CA VAL A 156 12.44 2.29 8.44
C VAL A 156 11.89 3.55 7.79
N LYS A 157 11.22 4.41 8.57
CA LYS A 157 10.59 5.63 8.04
C LYS A 157 11.54 6.82 8.14
N LYS A 158 11.78 7.50 7.01
CA LYS A 158 12.53 8.77 6.92
C LYS A 158 11.74 9.80 6.13
N SER A 159 11.91 11.07 6.45
CA SER A 159 11.16 12.17 5.83
C SER A 159 11.52 12.40 4.35
N ASP A 160 12.77 12.14 3.98
CA ASP A 160 13.24 12.26 2.59
C ASP A 160 13.95 10.99 2.13
N ILE A 161 13.80 10.66 0.85
CA ILE A 161 14.36 9.43 0.26
C ILE A 161 15.91 9.43 0.27
N GLN A 162 16.54 10.61 0.21
CA GLN A 162 18.01 10.69 0.22
C GLN A 162 18.61 10.39 1.60
N GLN A 163 17.82 10.56 2.66
CA GLN A 163 18.26 10.31 4.04
C GLN A 163 18.55 8.84 4.33
N TYR A 164 18.04 7.90 3.52
CA TYR A 164 18.39 6.48 3.65
C TYR A 164 19.88 6.20 3.38
N TRP A 165 20.56 7.10 2.69
CA TRP A 165 22.01 7.05 2.42
C TRP A 165 22.80 8.11 3.20
N SER A 166 22.20 8.71 4.22
CA SER A 166 22.89 9.67 5.08
C SER A 166 24.01 8.99 5.86
N ASN A 167 25.14 9.69 6.00
CA ASN A 167 26.25 9.30 6.88
C ASN A 167 26.19 10.04 8.24
N SER A 168 25.14 10.82 8.48
CA SER A 168 24.91 11.46 9.78
C SER A 168 24.67 10.40 10.84
N GLU A 169 25.34 10.50 11.98
CA GLU A 169 25.25 9.54 13.09
C GLU A 169 23.80 9.30 13.53
N VAL A 170 22.97 10.35 13.57
CA VAL A 170 21.54 10.27 13.95
C VAL A 170 20.69 9.59 12.87
N MET A 171 21.06 9.74 11.59
CA MET A 171 20.26 9.28 10.45
C MET A 171 20.86 8.06 9.75
N ASP A 172 21.97 7.52 10.25
CA ASP A 172 22.68 6.44 9.59
C ASP A 172 21.85 5.14 9.55
N THR A 173 21.68 4.59 8.35
CA THR A 173 21.08 3.29 8.09
C THR A 173 21.95 2.55 7.09
N PRO A 174 23.01 1.87 7.54
CA PRO A 174 24.00 1.21 6.68
C PRO A 174 23.39 0.23 5.68
N PHE A 175 22.29 -0.41 6.03
CA PHE A 175 21.60 -1.38 5.22
C PHE A 175 21.42 -0.89 3.76
N PHE A 176 20.86 0.29 3.54
CA PHE A 176 20.56 0.78 2.18
C PHE A 176 21.82 0.94 1.33
N ARG A 177 22.86 1.58 1.86
CA ARG A 177 24.11 1.81 1.12
C ARG A 177 24.95 0.56 0.90
N ASN A 178 24.75 -0.49 1.72
CA ASN A 178 25.48 -1.74 1.57
C ASN A 178 25.02 -2.52 0.32
N TYR A 179 23.76 -2.36 -0.10
CA TYR A 179 23.18 -3.10 -1.22
C TYR A 179 23.07 -2.29 -2.51
N MET A 180 22.84 -0.97 -2.43
CA MET A 180 22.76 -0.12 -3.61
C MET A 180 23.24 1.30 -3.28
N SER A 181 23.97 1.94 -4.21
CA SER A 181 24.35 3.33 -4.05
C SER A 181 23.12 4.25 -4.21
N ARG A 182 23.13 5.41 -3.51
CA ARG A 182 22.06 6.41 -3.63
C ARG A 182 21.78 6.80 -5.08
N ASP A 183 22.81 7.08 -5.83
CA ASP A 183 22.68 7.59 -7.20
C ASP A 183 22.11 6.50 -8.13
N ARG A 184 22.47 5.22 -7.92
CA ARG A 184 21.89 4.10 -8.66
C ARG A 184 20.43 3.89 -8.30
N PHE A 185 20.09 3.88 -7.02
CA PHE A 185 18.70 3.78 -6.57
C PHE A 185 17.84 4.89 -7.18
N LEU A 186 18.28 6.14 -7.11
CA LEU A 186 17.56 7.28 -7.69
C LEU A 186 17.44 7.19 -9.21
N ALA A 187 18.45 6.65 -9.90
CA ALA A 187 18.41 6.42 -11.35
C ALA A 187 17.32 5.40 -11.70
N ILE A 188 17.29 4.24 -11.02
CA ILE A 188 16.23 3.23 -11.22
C ILE A 188 14.86 3.83 -10.85
N HIS A 189 14.74 4.44 -9.67
CA HIS A 189 13.49 5.05 -9.21
C HIS A 189 12.95 6.10 -10.20
N SER A 190 13.82 6.93 -10.81
CA SER A 190 13.38 7.95 -11.75
C SER A 190 12.93 7.39 -13.09
N ASN A 191 13.49 6.26 -13.51
CA ASN A 191 13.20 5.62 -14.81
C ASN A 191 12.27 4.40 -14.70
N LEU A 192 11.87 3.99 -13.49
CA LEU A 192 10.92 2.89 -13.26
C LEU A 192 9.68 3.07 -14.13
N HIS A 193 9.39 2.08 -14.97
CA HIS A 193 8.32 2.12 -15.96
C HIS A 193 7.71 0.74 -16.16
N LEU A 194 6.42 0.69 -16.50
CA LEU A 194 5.67 -0.57 -16.61
C LEU A 194 5.16 -0.83 -18.03
N VAL A 195 5.23 0.17 -18.91
CA VAL A 195 4.64 0.10 -20.26
C VAL A 195 5.50 0.82 -21.29
N ASP A 196 5.31 0.46 -22.53
CA ASP A 196 5.85 1.18 -23.67
C ASP A 196 5.02 2.44 -23.97
N ASN A 197 5.61 3.62 -23.82
CA ASN A 197 4.91 4.89 -24.03
C ASN A 197 4.43 5.11 -25.47
N GLU A 198 5.07 4.48 -26.46
CA GLU A 198 4.70 4.60 -27.87
C GLU A 198 3.32 4.00 -28.15
N ARG A 199 2.88 3.05 -27.32
CA ARG A 199 1.56 2.42 -27.42
C ARG A 199 0.44 3.24 -26.78
N GLN A 200 0.76 4.39 -26.16
CA GLN A 200 -0.24 5.19 -25.48
C GLN A 200 -1.19 5.87 -26.48
N VAL A 201 -2.46 5.49 -26.44
CA VAL A 201 -3.50 6.17 -27.21
C VAL A 201 -3.75 7.56 -26.61
N GLN A 202 -3.86 8.57 -27.49
CA GLN A 202 -4.15 9.94 -27.06
C GLN A 202 -5.59 10.08 -26.58
N ARG A 203 -5.79 11.01 -25.64
CA ARG A 203 -7.12 11.32 -25.12
C ARG A 203 -8.06 11.79 -26.25
N GLY A 204 -9.31 11.32 -26.20
CA GLY A 204 -10.33 11.60 -27.22
C GLY A 204 -10.36 10.59 -28.36
N HIS A 205 -9.45 9.64 -28.41
CA HIS A 205 -9.46 8.54 -29.36
C HIS A 205 -10.00 7.25 -28.72
N VAL A 206 -10.58 6.39 -29.54
CA VAL A 206 -11.05 5.05 -29.11
C VAL A 206 -9.85 4.25 -28.58
N GLY A 207 -10.02 3.61 -27.42
CA GLY A 207 -8.96 2.86 -26.75
C GLY A 207 -8.08 3.70 -25.82
N PHE A 208 -8.45 4.97 -25.54
CA PHE A 208 -7.75 5.76 -24.52
C PHE A 208 -7.98 5.18 -23.11
N ASP A 209 -6.90 4.81 -22.44
CA ASP A 209 -6.91 4.32 -21.05
C ASP A 209 -6.25 5.34 -20.11
N PRO A 210 -6.99 5.94 -19.15
CA PRO A 210 -6.41 6.86 -18.18
C PRO A 210 -5.40 6.19 -17.24
N LEU A 211 -5.46 4.86 -17.07
CA LEU A 211 -4.55 4.07 -16.24
C LEU A 211 -3.43 3.39 -17.04
N PHE A 212 -3.29 3.66 -18.32
CA PHE A 212 -2.31 3.04 -19.23
C PHE A 212 -0.92 2.85 -18.62
N LYS A 213 -0.41 3.87 -17.91
CA LYS A 213 0.95 3.84 -17.31
C LYS A 213 1.16 2.75 -16.24
N ILE A 214 0.08 2.17 -15.72
CA ILE A 214 0.11 1.16 -14.66
C ILE A 214 -0.82 -0.03 -14.96
N ARG A 215 -1.55 0.00 -16.07
CA ARG A 215 -2.53 -1.02 -16.44
C ARG A 215 -2.02 -2.46 -16.32
N PRO A 216 -0.82 -2.83 -16.82
CA PRO A 216 -0.35 -4.22 -16.74
C PRO A 216 -0.25 -4.72 -15.30
N PHE A 217 0.15 -3.86 -14.36
CA PHE A 217 0.24 -4.25 -12.96
C PHE A 217 -1.14 -4.38 -12.30
N ILE A 218 -2.05 -3.45 -12.60
CA ILE A 218 -3.45 -3.55 -12.12
C ILE A 218 -4.08 -4.86 -12.62
N THR A 219 -3.95 -5.17 -13.91
CA THR A 219 -4.50 -6.39 -14.50
C THR A 219 -3.93 -7.63 -13.81
N LEU A 220 -2.61 -7.71 -13.68
CA LEU A 220 -1.95 -8.84 -13.02
C LEU A 220 -2.49 -9.10 -11.61
N ILE A 221 -2.52 -8.07 -10.76
CA ILE A 221 -2.92 -8.28 -9.37
C ILE A 221 -4.43 -8.50 -9.20
N MET A 222 -5.26 -7.92 -10.08
CA MET A 222 -6.70 -8.16 -10.10
C MET A 222 -7.06 -9.59 -10.54
N GLU A 223 -6.23 -10.22 -11.33
CA GLU A 223 -6.34 -11.65 -11.66
C GLU A 223 -5.82 -12.51 -10.51
N ARG A 224 -4.65 -12.15 -9.95
CA ARG A 224 -3.97 -12.95 -8.92
C ARG A 224 -4.69 -12.97 -7.58
N PHE A 225 -5.29 -11.86 -7.14
CA PHE A 225 -5.90 -11.80 -5.82
C PHE A 225 -7.01 -12.84 -5.62
N PRO A 226 -8.04 -12.94 -6.49
CA PRO A 226 -9.07 -13.97 -6.38
C PRO A 226 -8.58 -15.37 -6.81
N GLU A 227 -7.61 -15.48 -7.73
CA GLU A 227 -7.04 -16.77 -8.14
C GLU A 227 -6.31 -17.47 -6.98
N VAL A 228 -5.53 -16.71 -6.22
CA VAL A 228 -4.68 -17.24 -5.14
C VAL A 228 -5.50 -17.69 -3.93
N TYR A 229 -6.58 -17.00 -3.62
CA TYR A 229 -7.30 -17.22 -2.38
C TYR A 229 -8.82 -17.09 -2.56
N THR A 230 -9.56 -18.09 -2.09
CA THR A 230 -11.01 -18.05 -1.95
C THR A 230 -11.33 -17.51 -0.54
N PRO A 231 -12.05 -16.36 -0.43
CA PRO A 231 -12.34 -15.74 0.87
C PRO A 231 -13.40 -16.47 1.68
N GLU A 232 -13.54 -16.07 2.93
CA GLU A 232 -14.64 -16.46 3.80
C GLU A 232 -15.97 -15.85 3.32
N LYS A 233 -17.06 -16.20 3.98
CA LYS A 233 -18.41 -15.80 3.61
C LYS A 233 -18.64 -14.29 3.69
N GLU A 234 -18.12 -13.65 4.75
CA GLU A 234 -18.35 -12.25 5.06
C GLU A 234 -17.32 -11.34 4.36
N LEU A 235 -17.85 -10.41 3.56
CA LEU A 235 -17.06 -9.46 2.78
C LEU A 235 -17.40 -8.02 3.16
N SER A 236 -16.43 -7.14 3.08
CA SER A 236 -16.58 -5.69 3.26
C SER A 236 -16.31 -4.98 1.92
N PHE A 237 -17.18 -4.04 1.55
CA PHE A 237 -17.04 -3.21 0.35
C PHE A 237 -17.01 -1.74 0.73
N ASP A 238 -15.90 -1.04 0.42
CA ASP A 238 -15.70 0.36 0.76
C ASP A 238 -14.65 1.03 -0.13
N GLU A 239 -14.23 2.26 0.21
CA GLU A 239 -13.24 3.04 -0.52
C GLU A 239 -11.88 3.11 0.15
N GLY A 240 -10.86 2.64 -0.58
CA GLY A 240 -9.47 2.92 -0.28
C GLY A 240 -8.98 4.25 -0.88
N THR A 241 -7.92 4.82 -0.34
CA THR A 241 -7.34 6.07 -0.86
C THR A 241 -5.83 6.04 -0.94
N CYS A 242 -5.29 6.05 -2.17
CA CYS A 242 -3.86 6.26 -2.40
C CYS A 242 -3.54 7.77 -2.42
N GLY A 243 -2.88 8.29 -1.37
CA GLY A 243 -2.61 9.72 -1.21
C GLY A 243 -1.82 10.34 -2.35
N TRP A 244 -2.39 11.36 -3.02
CA TRP A 244 -1.78 12.10 -4.12
C TRP A 244 -2.16 13.58 -4.12
N LYS A 245 -1.16 14.48 -4.09
CA LYS A 245 -1.39 15.94 -4.10
C LYS A 245 -1.08 16.61 -5.45
N GLY A 246 -0.40 15.89 -6.36
CA GLY A 246 -0.03 16.42 -7.67
C GLY A 246 -1.22 16.67 -8.59
N ASN A 247 -0.95 17.22 -9.77
CA ASN A 247 -1.99 17.37 -10.79
C ASN A 247 -2.37 15.98 -11.34
N LEU A 248 -3.68 15.66 -11.30
CA LEU A 248 -4.25 14.43 -11.84
C LEU A 248 -5.76 14.67 -12.04
N ARG A 249 -6.30 14.32 -13.21
CA ARG A 249 -7.69 14.58 -13.55
C ARG A 249 -8.67 13.86 -12.62
N PHE A 250 -8.42 12.60 -12.32
CA PHE A 250 -9.26 11.75 -11.47
C PHE A 250 -8.84 11.77 -10.00
N LYS A 251 -8.14 12.83 -9.58
CA LYS A 251 -7.85 13.06 -8.17
C LYS A 251 -9.12 13.48 -7.45
N VAL A 252 -9.40 12.80 -6.34
CA VAL A 252 -10.52 13.14 -5.46
C VAL A 252 -10.06 13.96 -4.25
N TYR A 253 -11.00 14.75 -3.72
CA TYR A 253 -10.86 15.46 -2.47
C TYR A 253 -11.93 14.98 -1.48
N ASN A 254 -11.51 14.45 -0.34
CA ASN A 254 -12.40 14.08 0.75
C ASN A 254 -11.92 14.75 2.04
N PRO A 255 -12.62 15.77 2.56
CA PRO A 255 -12.21 16.51 3.75
C PRO A 255 -12.28 15.67 5.04
N ALA A 256 -13.14 14.66 5.08
CA ALA A 256 -13.37 13.80 6.24
C ALA A 256 -12.23 12.78 6.46
N LYS A 257 -11.54 12.36 5.38
CA LYS A 257 -10.42 11.40 5.51
C LYS A 257 -9.11 12.07 5.93
N PRO A 258 -8.25 11.43 6.72
CA PRO A 258 -6.92 11.95 7.07
C PRO A 258 -6.09 12.30 5.83
N THR A 259 -6.19 11.50 4.78
CA THR A 259 -5.59 11.74 3.47
C THR A 259 -6.59 12.43 2.56
N LYS A 260 -6.71 13.76 2.69
CA LYS A 260 -7.74 14.57 2.00
C LYS A 260 -7.69 14.55 0.47
N PHE A 261 -6.52 14.34 -0.14
CA PHE A 261 -6.33 14.30 -1.59
C PHE A 261 -5.73 12.98 -2.01
N GLY A 262 -6.33 12.30 -2.97
CA GLY A 262 -5.84 11.00 -3.40
C GLY A 262 -6.45 10.48 -4.70
N ILE A 263 -6.01 9.28 -5.05
CA ILE A 263 -6.62 8.42 -6.05
C ILE A 263 -7.56 7.50 -5.26
N LYS A 264 -8.84 7.53 -5.59
CA LYS A 264 -9.87 6.71 -4.96
C LYS A 264 -9.85 5.32 -5.58
N LEU A 265 -9.93 4.30 -4.73
CA LEU A 265 -10.15 2.92 -5.13
C LEU A 265 -11.47 2.46 -4.52
N TYR A 266 -12.23 1.67 -5.26
CA TYR A 266 -13.30 0.84 -4.70
C TYR A 266 -12.68 -0.49 -4.38
N GLU A 267 -12.88 -1.01 -3.17
CA GLU A 267 -12.21 -2.21 -2.71
C GLU A 267 -13.21 -3.20 -2.13
N VAL A 268 -12.99 -4.49 -2.39
CA VAL A 268 -13.69 -5.58 -1.72
C VAL A 268 -12.67 -6.42 -0.96
N CYS A 269 -12.88 -6.55 0.36
CA CYS A 269 -11.99 -7.26 1.27
C CYS A 269 -12.74 -8.34 2.05
N GLU A 270 -12.04 -9.40 2.44
CA GLU A 270 -12.52 -10.33 3.46
C GLU A 270 -12.67 -9.58 4.79
N ALA A 271 -13.84 -9.68 5.40
CA ALA A 271 -14.18 -8.87 6.58
C ALA A 271 -13.30 -9.18 7.79
N SER A 272 -12.95 -10.46 8.00
CA SER A 272 -12.21 -10.93 9.18
C SER A 272 -10.72 -10.62 9.14
N SER A 273 -10.11 -10.61 7.96
CA SER A 273 -8.66 -10.51 7.79
C SER A 273 -8.18 -9.23 7.12
N GLY A 274 -9.06 -8.55 6.38
CA GLY A 274 -8.69 -7.42 5.53
C GLY A 274 -7.94 -7.85 4.26
N TYR A 275 -7.98 -9.14 3.86
CA TYR A 275 -7.44 -9.57 2.58
C TYR A 275 -8.19 -8.89 1.44
N CYS A 276 -7.49 -8.07 0.66
CA CYS A 276 -8.08 -7.42 -0.51
C CYS A 276 -8.25 -8.45 -1.63
N ILE A 277 -9.51 -8.74 -1.99
CA ILE A 277 -9.85 -9.70 -3.03
C ILE A 277 -9.80 -9.02 -4.40
N GLY A 278 -10.19 -7.75 -4.45
CA GLY A 278 -10.14 -6.94 -5.66
C GLY A 278 -10.40 -5.47 -5.41
N PHE A 279 -10.07 -4.67 -6.40
CA PHE A 279 -10.28 -3.22 -6.37
C PHE A 279 -10.53 -2.66 -7.77
N ASP A 280 -11.12 -1.47 -7.84
CA ASP A 280 -11.17 -0.66 -9.06
C ASP A 280 -10.67 0.76 -8.79
N VAL A 281 -9.91 1.31 -9.73
CA VAL A 281 -9.38 2.68 -9.62
C VAL A 281 -10.36 3.65 -10.27
N TYR A 282 -10.98 4.51 -9.46
CA TYR A 282 -11.88 5.54 -9.96
C TYR A 282 -11.18 6.51 -10.92
N THR A 283 -11.63 6.57 -12.16
CA THR A 283 -11.07 7.44 -13.21
C THR A 283 -12.07 8.47 -13.75
N GLY A 284 -13.28 8.50 -13.20
CA GLY A 284 -14.40 9.31 -13.68
C GLY A 284 -15.28 8.60 -14.70
N CYS A 285 -14.77 7.56 -15.37
CA CYS A 285 -15.52 6.58 -16.18
C CYS A 285 -15.04 5.21 -15.73
N SER A 286 -15.94 4.27 -15.50
CA SER A 286 -15.60 2.97 -14.93
C SER A 286 -15.72 1.88 -16.00
N GLU A 287 -14.63 1.16 -16.26
CA GLU A 287 -14.65 -0.11 -17.03
C GLU A 287 -15.49 -1.18 -16.32
N ILE A 288 -15.62 -1.06 -15.00
CA ILE A 288 -16.49 -1.91 -14.17
C ILE A 288 -17.96 -1.72 -14.53
N GLY A 289 -18.35 -0.55 -15.02
CA GLY A 289 -19.69 -0.34 -15.56
C GLY A 289 -20.01 -1.28 -16.72
N GLU A 290 -19.08 -1.49 -17.63
CA GLU A 290 -19.23 -2.45 -18.75
C GLU A 290 -19.32 -3.88 -18.24
N GLN A 291 -18.53 -4.26 -17.23
CA GLN A 291 -18.61 -5.57 -16.59
C GLN A 291 -19.97 -5.79 -15.88
N ALA A 292 -20.50 -4.76 -15.25
CA ALA A 292 -21.83 -4.81 -14.64
C ALA A 292 -22.93 -4.97 -15.69
N ASP A 293 -22.82 -4.28 -16.82
CA ASP A 293 -23.79 -4.39 -17.92
C ASP A 293 -23.84 -5.80 -18.54
N LEU A 294 -22.73 -6.56 -18.49
CA LEU A 294 -22.71 -7.97 -18.88
C LEU A 294 -23.54 -8.86 -17.93
N VAL A 295 -23.62 -8.51 -16.65
CA VAL A 295 -24.36 -9.25 -15.63
C VAL A 295 -25.82 -8.81 -15.56
N LEU A 296 -26.06 -7.49 -15.57
CA LEU A 296 -27.38 -6.88 -15.38
C LEU A 296 -28.18 -6.71 -16.69
N GLY A 297 -27.53 -6.92 -17.86
CA GLY A 297 -28.08 -6.51 -19.13
C GLY A 297 -28.07 -4.98 -19.30
N GLU A 298 -28.78 -4.47 -20.31
CA GLU A 298 -28.89 -3.02 -20.58
C GLU A 298 -29.81 -2.28 -19.57
N ASN A 299 -29.85 -2.74 -18.32
CA ASN A 299 -30.65 -2.10 -17.27
C ASN A 299 -30.05 -0.74 -16.89
N ASN A 300 -30.89 0.27 -16.78
CA ASN A 300 -30.48 1.63 -16.40
C ASN A 300 -30.27 1.77 -14.88
N CYS A 301 -29.40 0.91 -14.31
CA CYS A 301 -29.05 0.93 -12.90
C CYS A 301 -28.17 2.13 -12.52
N ASN A 302 -28.25 2.52 -11.26
CA ASN A 302 -27.39 3.56 -10.71
C ASN A 302 -25.90 3.19 -10.80
N ILE A 303 -25.02 4.18 -10.95
CA ILE A 303 -23.59 3.97 -11.07
C ILE A 303 -23.00 3.23 -9.84
N THR A 304 -23.52 3.47 -8.64
CA THR A 304 -23.09 2.76 -7.43
C THR A 304 -23.44 1.27 -7.49
N THR A 305 -24.62 0.92 -8.00
CA THR A 305 -25.05 -0.45 -8.27
C THR A 305 -24.09 -1.13 -9.26
N LYS A 306 -23.79 -0.47 -10.37
CA LYS A 306 -22.87 -0.98 -11.39
C LYS A 306 -21.45 -1.19 -10.84
N VAL A 307 -20.95 -0.30 -10.00
CA VAL A 307 -19.62 -0.42 -9.40
C VAL A 307 -19.53 -1.64 -8.48
N VAL A 308 -20.53 -1.85 -7.62
CA VAL A 308 -20.52 -3.01 -6.70
C VAL A 308 -20.62 -4.32 -7.47
N ILE A 309 -21.64 -4.45 -8.32
CA ILE A 309 -21.90 -5.70 -9.07
C ILE A 309 -20.75 -5.99 -10.03
N GLY A 310 -20.24 -4.99 -10.74
CA GLY A 310 -19.12 -5.16 -11.66
C GLY A 310 -17.83 -5.62 -10.97
N LEU A 311 -17.51 -5.05 -9.80
CA LEU A 311 -16.32 -5.48 -9.05
C LEU A 311 -16.50 -6.88 -8.45
N MET A 312 -17.68 -7.17 -7.88
CA MET A 312 -18.00 -8.50 -7.35
C MET A 312 -17.97 -9.57 -8.45
N SER A 313 -18.54 -9.28 -9.64
CA SER A 313 -18.48 -10.15 -10.81
C SER A 313 -17.05 -10.43 -11.27
N ARG A 314 -16.24 -9.37 -11.40
CA ARG A 314 -14.83 -9.48 -11.82
C ARG A 314 -14.00 -10.34 -10.87
N CYS A 315 -14.33 -10.33 -9.59
CA CYS A 315 -13.66 -11.13 -8.57
C CYS A 315 -14.27 -12.54 -8.39
N GLY A 316 -15.30 -12.91 -9.16
CA GLY A 316 -15.97 -14.21 -9.05
C GLY A 316 -16.71 -14.42 -7.73
N LEU A 317 -17.22 -13.35 -7.11
CA LEU A 317 -17.85 -13.37 -5.78
C LEU A 317 -19.39 -13.45 -5.82
N LEU A 318 -19.98 -13.36 -7.00
CA LEU A 318 -21.44 -13.53 -7.18
C LEU A 318 -21.81 -15.01 -7.21
N ASP A 319 -23.06 -15.33 -6.92
CA ASP A 319 -23.65 -16.70 -6.97
C ASP A 319 -23.06 -17.72 -5.98
N ASN A 320 -22.37 -17.26 -4.94
CA ASN A 320 -21.71 -18.13 -3.97
C ASN A 320 -22.30 -18.05 -2.55
N GLY A 321 -23.33 -17.25 -2.33
CA GLY A 321 -23.94 -17.06 -1.01
C GLY A 321 -23.11 -16.17 -0.08
N HIS A 322 -22.26 -15.30 -0.61
CA HIS A 322 -21.53 -14.33 0.19
C HIS A 322 -22.42 -13.29 0.87
N HIS A 323 -21.99 -12.80 2.01
CA HIS A 323 -22.59 -11.68 2.75
C HIS A 323 -21.69 -10.44 2.60
N VAL A 324 -22.23 -9.37 2.00
CA VAL A 324 -21.47 -8.14 1.73
C VAL A 324 -21.95 -7.01 2.62
N TYR A 325 -21.02 -6.42 3.36
CA TYR A 325 -21.28 -5.29 4.24
C TYR A 325 -20.74 -4.00 3.61
N MET A 326 -21.58 -2.95 3.56
CA MET A 326 -21.23 -1.70 2.87
C MET A 326 -21.85 -0.47 3.53
N ASP A 327 -21.25 0.70 3.31
CA ASP A 327 -21.72 1.95 3.87
C ASP A 327 -22.92 2.56 3.10
N ASN A 328 -23.46 3.65 3.60
CA ASN A 328 -24.65 4.32 3.05
C ASN A 328 -24.46 4.92 1.65
N TYR A 329 -23.21 5.02 1.16
CA TYR A 329 -22.94 5.53 -0.17
C TYR A 329 -23.43 4.53 -1.25
N TYR A 330 -23.27 3.24 -1.00
CA TYR A 330 -23.63 2.16 -1.93
C TYR A 330 -25.06 1.67 -1.74
N VAL A 331 -25.53 1.61 -0.48
CA VAL A 331 -26.76 0.93 -0.09
C VAL A 331 -28.00 1.55 -0.74
N SER A 332 -28.73 0.72 -1.47
CA SER A 332 -30.05 1.04 -2.03
C SER A 332 -30.92 -0.21 -2.15
N PRO A 333 -32.25 -0.10 -2.11
CA PRO A 333 -33.14 -1.21 -2.39
C PRO A 333 -32.85 -1.88 -3.73
N GLU A 334 -32.58 -1.10 -4.79
CA GLU A 334 -32.21 -1.57 -6.11
C GLU A 334 -31.00 -2.51 -6.06
N LEU A 335 -29.86 -2.03 -5.50
CA LEU A 335 -28.64 -2.84 -5.41
C LEU A 335 -28.87 -4.14 -4.63
N PHE A 336 -29.59 -4.08 -3.52
CA PHE A 336 -29.79 -5.24 -2.66
C PHE A 336 -30.69 -6.29 -3.31
N THR A 337 -31.70 -5.86 -4.07
CA THR A 337 -32.53 -6.77 -4.87
C THR A 337 -31.72 -7.45 -5.98
N GLU A 338 -30.89 -6.70 -6.72
CA GLU A 338 -30.05 -7.27 -7.76
C GLU A 338 -29.02 -8.27 -7.18
N LEU A 339 -28.40 -7.97 -6.03
CA LEU A 339 -27.48 -8.89 -5.36
C LEU A 339 -28.21 -10.16 -4.90
N GLU A 340 -29.42 -10.06 -4.37
CA GLU A 340 -30.22 -11.21 -3.94
C GLU A 340 -30.55 -12.14 -5.12
N VAL A 341 -30.90 -11.57 -6.27
CA VAL A 341 -31.14 -12.35 -7.54
C VAL A 341 -29.86 -13.10 -7.93
N LEU A 342 -28.68 -12.54 -7.61
CA LEU A 342 -27.36 -13.14 -7.88
C LEU A 342 -26.85 -13.97 -6.69
N ASN A 343 -27.73 -14.54 -5.85
CA ASN A 343 -27.39 -15.34 -4.67
C ASN A 343 -26.27 -14.73 -3.83
N THR A 344 -26.28 -13.41 -3.69
CA THR A 344 -25.34 -12.62 -2.91
C THR A 344 -26.12 -11.70 -2.00
N TYR A 345 -25.85 -11.73 -0.71
CA TYR A 345 -26.68 -11.04 0.28
C TYR A 345 -25.93 -9.86 0.86
N ALA A 346 -26.67 -8.83 1.27
CA ALA A 346 -26.04 -7.59 1.70
C ALA A 346 -26.65 -7.04 2.98
N CYS A 347 -25.83 -6.31 3.75
CA CYS A 347 -26.24 -5.53 4.90
C CYS A 347 -25.48 -4.20 4.93
N GLY A 348 -26.18 -3.09 5.23
CA GLY A 348 -25.51 -1.81 5.31
C GLY A 348 -26.39 -0.69 5.85
N THR A 349 -25.75 0.44 6.15
CA THR A 349 -26.44 1.64 6.57
C THR A 349 -27.16 2.30 5.39
N LEU A 350 -28.36 2.85 5.63
CA LEU A 350 -29.26 3.32 4.58
C LEU A 350 -29.52 4.82 4.72
N ARG A 351 -29.38 5.57 3.64
CA ARG A 351 -29.85 6.97 3.60
C ARG A 351 -31.37 7.00 3.45
N LYS A 352 -32.06 7.70 4.35
CA LYS A 352 -33.52 7.79 4.39
C LYS A 352 -34.18 8.32 3.10
N ASN A 353 -33.44 9.10 2.31
CA ASN A 353 -33.91 9.73 1.07
C ASN A 353 -33.67 8.89 -0.19
N ARG A 354 -33.11 7.68 -0.08
CA ARG A 354 -32.96 6.77 -1.23
C ARG A 354 -34.31 6.37 -1.82
N LEU A 355 -34.33 6.20 -3.14
CA LEU A 355 -35.51 5.69 -3.84
C LEU A 355 -35.86 4.29 -3.33
N GLY A 356 -37.15 4.02 -3.15
CA GLY A 356 -37.65 2.70 -2.73
C GLY A 356 -37.61 2.46 -1.21
N VAL A 357 -37.07 3.37 -0.40
CA VAL A 357 -37.12 3.27 1.07
C VAL A 357 -38.55 3.43 1.58
N PRO A 358 -39.02 2.63 2.58
CA PRO A 358 -40.37 2.74 3.10
C PRO A 358 -40.65 4.11 3.74
N ASP A 359 -41.80 4.70 3.45
CA ASP A 359 -42.17 6.02 3.94
C ASP A 359 -42.28 6.10 5.47
N ALA A 360 -42.62 4.98 6.12
CA ALA A 360 -42.61 4.87 7.57
C ALA A 360 -41.23 5.21 8.18
N LEU A 361 -40.12 4.87 7.50
CA LEU A 361 -38.76 5.14 7.98
C LEU A 361 -38.28 6.57 7.62
N LYS A 362 -38.87 7.22 6.62
CA LYS A 362 -38.51 8.57 6.17
C LYS A 362 -39.05 9.67 7.09
N LYS A 363 -40.14 9.39 7.84
CA LYS A 363 -40.82 10.39 8.66
C LYS A 363 -39.92 10.96 9.75
N THR A 364 -39.55 12.21 9.60
CA THR A 364 -38.71 12.94 10.57
C THR A 364 -39.41 13.19 11.92
N ASN A 365 -40.74 13.19 11.94
CA ASN A 365 -41.54 13.38 13.16
C ASN A 365 -41.62 12.12 14.05
N LEU A 366 -41.10 10.99 13.56
CA LEU A 366 -41.06 9.75 14.30
C LEU A 366 -39.84 9.75 15.25
N LYS A 367 -40.05 10.22 16.47
CA LYS A 367 -39.03 10.19 17.53
C LYS A 367 -39.08 8.85 18.26
N LEU A 368 -38.15 7.97 17.97
CA LEU A 368 -37.95 6.76 18.75
C LEU A 368 -37.23 7.09 20.07
N LYS A 369 -37.56 6.38 21.14
CA LYS A 369 -36.76 6.39 22.37
C LYS A 369 -35.51 5.52 22.18
N ARG A 370 -34.50 5.75 22.98
CA ARG A 370 -33.28 4.97 22.93
C ARG A 370 -33.57 3.49 23.16
N GLY A 371 -33.09 2.64 22.26
CA GLY A 371 -33.34 1.20 22.25
C GLY A 371 -34.57 0.78 21.47
N GLU A 372 -35.44 1.73 21.06
CA GLU A 372 -36.60 1.40 20.24
C GLU A 372 -36.22 1.11 18.79
N VAL A 373 -36.92 0.15 18.18
CA VAL A 373 -36.71 -0.35 16.81
C VAL A 373 -38.04 -0.39 16.08
N ILE A 374 -38.03 0.00 14.83
CA ILE A 374 -39.11 -0.30 13.89
C ILE A 374 -38.53 -0.92 12.63
N PHE A 375 -39.29 -1.77 11.96
CA PHE A 375 -38.87 -2.39 10.71
C PHE A 375 -39.97 -2.41 9.67
N ARG A 376 -39.58 -2.65 8.42
CA ARG A 376 -40.46 -2.98 7.30
C ARG A 376 -39.80 -4.06 6.46
N ARG A 377 -40.59 -5.01 6.01
CA ARG A 377 -40.16 -6.11 5.14
C ARG A 377 -40.80 -5.95 3.76
N LYS A 378 -40.03 -6.16 2.72
CA LYS A 378 -40.48 -6.30 1.34
C LYS A 378 -39.71 -7.42 0.70
N GLU A 379 -40.38 -8.56 0.45
CA GLU A 379 -39.69 -9.76 -0.05
C GLU A 379 -38.45 -10.08 0.83
N GLY A 380 -37.26 -10.26 0.24
CA GLY A 380 -35.99 -10.47 0.97
C GLY A 380 -35.47 -9.24 1.73
N LEU A 381 -35.95 -8.03 1.40
CA LEU A 381 -35.43 -6.77 1.95
C LEU A 381 -35.98 -6.50 3.36
N LEU A 382 -35.12 -6.37 4.34
CA LEU A 382 -35.42 -5.86 5.68
C LEU A 382 -34.91 -4.42 5.82
N ALA A 383 -35.79 -3.45 6.02
CA ALA A 383 -35.44 -2.07 6.34
C ALA A 383 -35.72 -1.79 7.83
N VAL A 384 -34.72 -1.29 8.55
CA VAL A 384 -34.78 -1.06 10.01
C VAL A 384 -34.46 0.40 10.33
N LYS A 385 -35.22 0.99 11.27
CA LYS A 385 -34.85 2.23 11.96
C LYS A 385 -34.68 1.91 13.44
N PHE A 386 -33.52 2.24 13.97
CA PHE A 386 -33.13 2.01 15.36
C PHE A 386 -32.60 3.31 15.97
N HIS A 387 -32.97 3.62 17.20
CA HIS A 387 -32.44 4.78 17.92
C HIS A 387 -31.49 4.35 19.03
N ASP A 388 -30.18 4.63 18.85
CA ASP A 388 -29.17 4.48 19.93
C ASP A 388 -28.85 5.88 20.50
N LYS A 389 -27.71 6.45 20.15
CA LYS A 389 -27.37 7.87 20.42
C LYS A 389 -28.03 8.79 19.37
N ARG A 390 -28.30 8.26 18.19
CA ARG A 390 -28.94 8.88 17.02
C ARG A 390 -29.77 7.86 16.26
N ASP A 391 -30.58 8.31 15.30
CA ASP A 391 -31.33 7.41 14.43
C ASP A 391 -30.39 6.71 13.45
N VAL A 392 -30.42 5.40 13.43
CA VAL A 392 -29.68 4.53 12.50
C VAL A 392 -30.70 3.87 11.60
N HIS A 393 -30.47 3.92 10.29
CA HIS A 393 -31.27 3.23 9.29
C HIS A 393 -30.41 2.13 8.65
N MET A 394 -30.96 0.93 8.58
CA MET A 394 -30.29 -0.23 7.98
C MET A 394 -31.15 -0.81 6.88
N LEU A 395 -30.48 -1.43 5.91
CA LEU A 395 -31.08 -2.32 4.92
C LEU A 395 -30.33 -3.65 4.96
N SER A 396 -31.05 -4.76 4.85
CA SER A 396 -30.44 -6.09 4.85
C SER A 396 -31.27 -7.08 4.05
N THR A 397 -30.61 -7.97 3.33
CA THR A 397 -31.17 -9.21 2.76
C THR A 397 -30.67 -10.45 3.52
N ILE A 398 -29.86 -10.24 4.58
CA ILE A 398 -29.24 -11.31 5.36
C ILE A 398 -30.10 -11.72 6.55
N HIS A 399 -30.74 -10.74 7.21
CA HIS A 399 -31.28 -10.91 8.55
C HIS A 399 -32.80 -11.00 8.61
N PRO A 400 -33.35 -11.82 9.50
CA PRO A 400 -34.74 -11.66 9.97
C PRO A 400 -34.85 -10.42 10.87
N ALA A 401 -36.07 -10.02 11.18
CA ALA A 401 -36.36 -8.88 12.07
C ALA A 401 -36.15 -9.25 13.53
N THR A 402 -34.89 -9.30 13.96
CA THR A 402 -34.49 -9.76 15.30
C THR A 402 -33.55 -8.79 16.01
N VAL A 403 -33.48 -8.90 17.34
CA VAL A 403 -32.53 -8.20 18.19
C VAL A 403 -31.58 -9.19 18.88
N SER A 404 -30.37 -8.74 19.09
CA SER A 404 -29.31 -9.45 19.83
C SER A 404 -29.04 -8.75 21.15
N VAL A 405 -28.87 -9.52 22.21
CA VAL A 405 -28.50 -9.02 23.54
C VAL A 405 -27.00 -9.11 23.70
N LEU A 406 -26.34 -7.97 23.82
CA LEU A 406 -24.89 -7.91 23.95
C LEU A 406 -24.45 -8.28 25.38
N ASN A 407 -23.27 -8.87 25.51
CA ASN A 407 -22.64 -9.19 26.81
C ASN A 407 -22.06 -7.93 27.51
N LYS A 408 -22.70 -6.78 27.29
CA LYS A 408 -22.34 -5.49 27.91
C LYS A 408 -23.59 -4.83 28.44
N ASN A 409 -23.45 -4.17 29.58
CA ASN A 409 -24.54 -3.38 30.17
C ASN A 409 -24.39 -1.90 29.82
N ASP A 410 -25.53 -1.23 29.62
CA ASP A 410 -25.58 0.22 29.50
C ASP A 410 -25.09 0.85 30.82
N ARG A 411 -24.11 1.76 30.72
CA ARG A 411 -23.47 2.38 31.91
C ARG A 411 -24.43 3.19 32.78
N ARG A 412 -25.58 3.64 32.26
CA ARG A 412 -26.56 4.48 32.99
C ARG A 412 -27.64 3.62 33.65
N THR A 413 -28.15 2.63 32.92
CA THR A 413 -29.29 1.82 33.38
C THR A 413 -28.87 0.49 34.00
N ASN A 414 -27.63 0.09 33.78
CA ASN A 414 -27.07 -1.22 34.13
C ASN A 414 -27.84 -2.42 33.53
N ASN A 415 -28.70 -2.15 32.53
CA ASN A 415 -29.41 -3.19 31.78
C ASN A 415 -28.56 -3.71 30.62
N PRO A 416 -28.72 -4.96 30.17
CA PRO A 416 -28.09 -5.47 28.98
C PRO A 416 -28.39 -4.58 27.77
N ILE A 417 -27.39 -4.34 26.93
CA ILE A 417 -27.57 -3.57 25.69
C ILE A 417 -28.20 -4.47 24.65
N VAL A 418 -29.32 -4.04 24.10
CA VAL A 418 -30.05 -4.74 23.04
C VAL A 418 -29.94 -3.93 21.75
N LYS A 419 -29.52 -4.57 20.67
CA LYS A 419 -29.42 -3.94 19.35
C LYS A 419 -30.04 -4.84 18.26
N PRO A 420 -30.54 -4.28 17.13
CA PRO A 420 -30.92 -5.08 15.97
C PRO A 420 -29.76 -5.98 15.53
N THR A 421 -30.05 -7.23 15.21
CA THR A 421 -29.00 -8.20 14.80
C THR A 421 -28.22 -7.70 13.59
N CYS A 422 -28.92 -7.08 12.60
CA CYS A 422 -28.29 -6.49 11.43
C CYS A 422 -27.31 -5.34 11.78
N VAL A 423 -27.53 -4.60 12.89
CA VAL A 423 -26.59 -3.57 13.36
C VAL A 423 -25.36 -4.21 13.99
N VAL A 424 -25.55 -5.28 14.76
CA VAL A 424 -24.44 -6.01 15.41
C VAL A 424 -23.51 -6.60 14.35
N ASP A 425 -24.07 -7.31 13.36
CA ASP A 425 -23.28 -7.92 12.30
C ASP A 425 -22.62 -6.89 11.40
N TYR A 426 -23.32 -5.79 11.08
CA TYR A 426 -22.71 -4.68 10.36
C TYR A 426 -21.46 -4.14 11.06
N CYS A 427 -21.55 -3.86 12.35
CA CYS A 427 -20.40 -3.36 13.13
C CYS A 427 -19.24 -4.37 13.15
N SER A 428 -19.52 -5.65 13.05
CA SER A 428 -18.51 -6.71 13.08
C SER A 428 -17.79 -6.91 11.77
N TYR A 429 -18.51 -6.75 10.65
CA TYR A 429 -18.01 -7.20 9.35
C TYR A 429 -17.74 -6.05 8.36
N MET A 430 -18.18 -4.81 8.65
CA MET A 430 -17.94 -3.68 7.73
C MET A 430 -16.46 -3.25 7.66
N GLY A 431 -15.68 -3.52 8.71
CA GLY A 431 -14.33 -2.98 8.89
C GLY A 431 -13.22 -3.60 8.04
N GLY A 432 -13.51 -4.52 7.10
CA GLY A 432 -12.46 -5.23 6.36
C GLY A 432 -11.57 -4.34 5.49
N VAL A 433 -12.16 -3.38 4.76
CA VAL A 433 -11.40 -2.42 3.94
C VAL A 433 -10.61 -1.46 4.83
N ASP A 434 -11.21 -0.97 5.92
CA ASP A 434 -10.52 -0.10 6.89
C ASP A 434 -9.33 -0.81 7.55
N LEU A 435 -9.47 -2.11 7.86
CA LEU A 435 -8.38 -2.94 8.38
C LEU A 435 -7.23 -3.05 7.36
N SER A 436 -7.55 -3.28 6.09
CA SER A 436 -6.58 -3.30 4.99
C SER A 436 -5.85 -1.96 4.88
N ASP A 437 -6.58 -0.84 4.87
CA ASP A 437 -6.03 0.51 4.80
C ASP A 437 -5.17 0.84 6.03
N GLN A 438 -5.58 0.45 7.23
CA GLN A 438 -4.82 0.64 8.47
C GLN A 438 -3.48 -0.08 8.40
N ILE A 439 -3.48 -1.35 7.99
CA ILE A 439 -2.24 -2.13 7.83
C ILE A 439 -1.36 -1.51 6.73
N ASN A 440 -1.95 -1.03 5.63
CA ASN A 440 -1.26 -0.40 4.51
C ASN A 440 -0.56 0.90 4.93
N GLN A 441 -1.18 1.71 5.77
CA GLN A 441 -0.60 2.94 6.29
C GLN A 441 0.52 2.69 7.29
N TYR A 442 0.41 1.63 8.11
CA TYR A 442 1.38 1.33 9.16
C TYR A 442 2.77 1.05 8.60
N TYR A 443 2.88 0.25 7.53
CA TYR A 443 4.14 -0.09 6.87
C TYR A 443 4.26 0.52 5.46
N SER A 444 3.75 1.72 5.29
CA SER A 444 3.73 2.39 3.99
C SER A 444 5.12 2.57 3.40
N CYS A 445 5.37 1.96 2.25
CA CYS A 445 6.55 2.18 1.43
C CYS A 445 6.41 3.38 0.49
N LEU A 446 5.31 4.12 0.58
CA LEU A 446 5.02 5.29 -0.24
C LEU A 446 6.01 6.43 0.04
N ARG A 447 6.70 6.89 -1.01
CA ARG A 447 7.62 8.01 -0.93
C ARG A 447 7.18 9.15 -1.85
N LYS A 448 7.72 10.34 -1.61
CA LYS A 448 7.46 11.50 -2.46
C LYS A 448 7.94 11.21 -3.89
N THR A 449 7.04 11.33 -4.86
CA THR A 449 7.33 11.17 -6.29
C THR A 449 6.54 12.21 -7.09
N SER A 450 7.05 12.60 -8.25
CA SER A 450 6.35 13.52 -9.17
C SER A 450 5.42 12.80 -10.15
N LYS A 451 5.40 11.45 -10.13
CA LYS A 451 4.62 10.63 -11.06
C LYS A 451 3.56 9.84 -10.29
N TRP A 452 2.28 10.12 -10.58
CA TRP A 452 1.15 9.49 -9.91
C TRP A 452 1.14 7.95 -10.04
N TYR A 453 1.46 7.43 -11.23
CA TYR A 453 1.45 5.98 -11.48
C TYR A 453 2.50 5.23 -10.65
N LYS A 454 3.65 5.84 -10.33
CA LYS A 454 4.64 5.26 -9.40
C LYS A 454 4.13 5.26 -7.97
N LYS A 455 3.39 6.30 -7.58
CA LYS A 455 2.76 6.36 -6.26
C LYS A 455 1.75 5.23 -6.09
N LEU A 456 0.90 5.05 -7.10
CA LEU A 456 -0.08 3.97 -7.12
C LEU A 456 0.60 2.59 -7.21
N PHE A 457 1.66 2.45 -8.01
CA PHE A 457 2.45 1.21 -8.08
C PHE A 457 2.97 0.78 -6.69
N PHE A 458 3.57 1.69 -5.94
CA PHE A 458 4.07 1.36 -4.59
C PHE A 458 2.94 1.11 -3.58
N TYR A 459 1.78 1.74 -3.74
CA TYR A 459 0.59 1.45 -2.94
C TYR A 459 0.13 0.01 -3.19
N LEU A 460 -0.04 -0.37 -4.43
CA LEU A 460 -0.48 -1.71 -4.83
C LEU A 460 0.57 -2.78 -4.52
N LEU A 461 1.86 -2.49 -4.68
CA LEU A 461 2.94 -3.38 -4.23
C LEU A 461 2.87 -3.64 -2.73
N ASN A 462 2.59 -2.60 -1.94
CA ASN A 462 2.41 -2.74 -0.50
C ASN A 462 1.18 -3.59 -0.16
N LEU A 463 0.10 -3.46 -0.93
CA LEU A 463 -1.10 -4.28 -0.80
C LEU A 463 -0.81 -5.77 -1.10
N CYS A 464 0.00 -6.07 -2.11
CA CYS A 464 0.47 -7.44 -2.37
C CYS A 464 1.25 -8.02 -1.17
N VAL A 465 2.11 -7.23 -0.53
CA VAL A 465 2.86 -7.67 0.66
C VAL A 465 1.91 -7.89 1.85
N ILE A 466 0.84 -7.12 1.97
CA ILE A 466 -0.17 -7.29 3.03
C ILE A 466 -0.96 -8.58 2.79
N ASN A 467 -1.49 -8.79 1.59
CA ASN A 467 -2.17 -10.02 1.22
C ASN A 467 -1.29 -11.26 1.46
N SER A 468 0.00 -11.17 1.10
CA SER A 468 0.99 -12.22 1.38
C SER A 468 1.14 -12.51 2.87
N PHE A 469 1.15 -11.47 3.71
CA PHE A 469 1.25 -11.62 5.16
C PHE A 469 -0.01 -12.27 5.75
N ILE A 470 -1.19 -11.88 5.29
CA ILE A 470 -2.47 -12.44 5.74
C ILE A 470 -2.49 -13.95 5.44
N LEU A 471 -2.15 -14.34 4.20
CA LEU A 471 -2.08 -15.75 3.83
C LEU A 471 -1.00 -16.51 4.61
N TYR A 472 0.17 -15.92 4.79
CA TYR A 472 1.24 -16.51 5.61
C TYR A 472 0.78 -16.73 7.06
N LYS A 473 0.07 -15.78 7.65
CA LYS A 473 -0.48 -15.90 9.01
C LYS A 473 -1.50 -17.04 9.10
N LYS A 474 -2.36 -17.18 8.06
CA LYS A 474 -3.46 -18.16 8.02
C LYS A 474 -2.97 -19.58 7.73
N TYR A 475 -1.99 -19.75 6.82
CA TYR A 475 -1.61 -21.07 6.28
C TYR A 475 -0.21 -21.55 6.66
N ALA A 476 0.66 -20.71 7.23
CA ALA A 476 1.97 -21.18 7.70
C ALA A 476 1.80 -22.10 8.95
N PRO A 477 2.65 -23.15 9.10
CA PRO A 477 2.56 -24.10 10.19
C PRO A 477 2.57 -23.46 11.58
N VAL A 478 1.72 -23.94 12.49
CA VAL A 478 1.47 -23.42 13.85
C VAL A 478 2.74 -23.36 14.73
N ASN A 479 3.75 -24.19 14.44
CA ASN A 479 5.01 -24.25 15.21
C ASN A 479 5.95 -23.05 15.01
N LYS A 480 5.69 -22.18 14.04
CA LYS A 480 6.42 -20.92 13.92
C LYS A 480 5.65 -19.87 14.74
N THR A 481 6.18 -19.48 15.89
CA THR A 481 5.71 -18.38 16.75
C THR A 481 4.99 -17.29 15.98
N LYS A 482 3.92 -16.72 16.55
CA LYS A 482 3.16 -15.58 15.98
C LYS A 482 4.11 -14.57 15.38
N LYS A 483 4.37 -14.67 14.06
CA LYS A 483 5.27 -13.74 13.40
C LYS A 483 4.53 -12.43 13.20
N GLU A 484 5.10 -11.40 13.76
CA GLU A 484 4.63 -10.03 13.56
C GLU A 484 4.89 -9.60 12.11
N HIS A 485 4.09 -8.67 11.61
CA HIS A 485 4.19 -8.17 10.24
C HIS A 485 5.58 -7.56 9.91
N ASN A 486 6.24 -6.93 10.90
CA ASN A 486 7.60 -6.43 10.73
C ASN A 486 8.61 -7.55 10.46
N THR A 487 8.53 -8.67 11.17
CA THR A 487 9.39 -9.85 10.98
C THR A 487 9.16 -10.49 9.61
N PHE A 488 7.89 -10.62 9.19
CA PHE A 488 7.53 -11.10 7.87
C PHE A 488 8.16 -10.25 6.75
N ARG A 489 8.02 -8.92 6.83
CA ARG A 489 8.62 -7.98 5.87
C ARG A 489 10.14 -8.04 5.87
N THR A 490 10.76 -8.13 7.04
CA THR A 490 12.22 -8.25 7.16
C THR A 490 12.71 -9.54 6.50
N SER A 491 11.98 -10.65 6.67
CA SER A 491 12.29 -11.92 6.01
C SER A 491 12.21 -11.83 4.49
N ILE A 492 11.15 -11.21 3.94
CA ILE A 492 11.02 -10.97 2.49
C ILE A 492 12.20 -10.14 1.96
N VAL A 493 12.51 -9.03 2.64
CA VAL A 493 13.62 -8.14 2.24
C VAL A 493 14.94 -8.90 2.22
N THR A 494 15.21 -9.70 3.24
CA THR A 494 16.45 -10.49 3.35
C THR A 494 16.51 -11.56 2.26
N ALA A 495 15.41 -12.27 2.03
CA ALA A 495 15.35 -13.35 1.05
C ALA A 495 15.51 -12.85 -0.40
N LEU A 496 14.84 -11.73 -0.78
CA LEU A 496 15.02 -11.10 -2.09
C LEU A 496 16.47 -10.67 -2.34
N ILE A 497 17.14 -10.15 -1.31
CA ILE A 497 18.54 -9.77 -1.40
C ILE A 497 19.43 -11.02 -1.54
N GLN A 498 19.15 -12.07 -0.79
CA GLN A 498 19.90 -13.34 -0.87
C GLN A 498 19.78 -13.96 -2.26
N GLU A 499 18.59 -14.02 -2.85
CA GLU A 499 18.41 -14.49 -4.24
C GLU A 499 19.26 -13.67 -5.23
N ALA A 500 19.27 -12.35 -5.09
CA ALA A 500 20.01 -11.45 -5.96
C ALA A 500 21.54 -11.53 -5.78
N VAL A 501 22.04 -11.95 -4.62
CA VAL A 501 23.49 -12.01 -4.32
C VAL A 501 24.08 -13.38 -4.63
N THR A 502 23.29 -14.46 -4.65
CA THR A 502 23.76 -15.80 -4.98
C THR A 502 24.04 -16.01 -6.47
N ALA A 503 23.46 -15.19 -7.35
CA ALA A 503 23.86 -15.17 -8.76
C ALA A 503 25.30 -14.63 -8.92
N PRO A 504 26.19 -15.29 -9.71
CA PRO A 504 27.55 -14.81 -9.92
C PRO A 504 27.48 -13.41 -10.56
N ARG A 505 27.82 -12.39 -9.77
CA ARG A 505 27.90 -11.01 -10.29
C ARG A 505 28.96 -10.95 -11.38
N PRO A 506 28.69 -10.39 -12.56
CA PRO A 506 29.76 -9.92 -13.40
C PRO A 506 30.59 -8.94 -12.55
N GLN A 507 31.88 -9.21 -12.42
CA GLN A 507 32.79 -8.32 -11.71
C GLN A 507 32.85 -6.99 -12.48
N ILE A 508 31.94 -6.08 -12.16
CA ILE A 508 32.09 -4.68 -12.54
C ILE A 508 33.16 -4.16 -11.58
N GLU A 509 34.34 -3.92 -12.11
CA GLU A 509 35.39 -3.18 -11.40
C GLU A 509 34.83 -1.80 -11.02
N MET A 510 34.18 -1.72 -9.87
CA MET A 510 33.75 -0.46 -9.30
C MET A 510 34.98 0.28 -8.80
N GLY A 511 35.43 1.24 -9.55
CA GLY A 511 36.53 2.14 -9.22
C GLY A 511 36.30 3.04 -8.00
N ARG A 512 35.66 2.53 -6.94
CA ARG A 512 35.69 3.08 -5.58
C ARG A 512 35.50 1.94 -4.60
N LYS A 513 36.53 1.67 -3.80
CA LYS A 513 36.47 0.76 -2.66
C LYS A 513 35.22 1.04 -1.83
N ILE A 514 34.41 -0.01 -1.59
CA ILE A 514 33.36 -0.04 -0.59
C ILE A 514 33.95 0.47 0.74
N LEU A 515 33.48 1.62 1.23
CA LEU A 515 33.86 2.18 2.52
C LEU A 515 33.16 1.36 3.63
N GLY A 516 33.69 0.17 3.91
CA GLY A 516 33.18 -0.70 4.97
C GLY A 516 34.24 -1.16 5.95
N GLU A 517 35.49 -1.28 5.51
CA GLU A 517 36.60 -1.58 6.42
C GLU A 517 37.38 -0.32 6.70
N LYS A 518 37.54 0.01 7.98
CA LYS A 518 38.52 1.03 8.40
C LYS A 518 39.85 0.64 7.78
N PRO A 519 40.58 1.59 7.13
CA PRO A 519 41.89 1.26 6.57
C PRO A 519 42.72 0.55 7.63
N THR A 520 43.47 -0.48 7.24
CA THR A 520 44.32 -1.26 8.19
C THR A 520 45.15 -0.41 9.11
N ARG A 521 45.56 0.79 8.65
CA ARG A 521 46.27 1.80 9.46
C ARG A 521 45.47 2.38 10.64
N LEU A 522 44.17 2.13 10.77
CA LEU A 522 43.29 2.58 11.85
C LEU A 522 42.74 1.43 12.73
N LEU A 523 43.07 0.17 12.41
CA LEU A 523 42.50 -0.99 13.06
C LEU A 523 43.40 -1.57 14.17
N ASP A 524 44.72 -1.54 13.99
CA ASP A 524 45.67 -2.20 14.88
C ASP A 524 46.61 -1.18 15.58
N ARG A 525 47.33 -1.66 16.59
CA ARG A 525 48.40 -0.88 17.21
C ARG A 525 49.61 -0.83 16.28
N HIS A 526 49.97 0.37 15.84
CA HIS A 526 51.11 0.63 14.97
C HIS A 526 52.23 1.28 15.75
N PHE A 527 53.46 0.78 15.60
CA PHE A 527 54.64 1.33 16.26
C PHE A 527 55.65 1.78 15.21
N PRO A 528 56.32 2.93 15.41
CA PRO A 528 57.38 3.37 14.54
C PRO A 528 58.62 2.50 14.74
N ASN A 529 59.27 2.14 13.63
CA ASN A 529 60.56 1.43 13.65
C ASN A 529 61.50 2.10 12.65
N HIS A 530 62.81 1.80 12.77
CA HIS A 530 63.76 2.26 11.79
C HIS A 530 63.61 1.53 10.45
N ILE A 531 63.83 2.27 9.36
CA ILE A 531 63.83 1.67 8.02
C ILE A 531 64.99 0.70 7.93
N PRO A 532 64.75 -0.60 7.58
CA PRO A 532 65.82 -1.60 7.51
C PRO A 532 66.78 -1.25 6.37
N ALA A 533 68.06 -1.41 6.65
CA ALA A 533 69.13 -1.26 5.66
C ALA A 533 69.12 -2.49 4.72
N LYS A 534 69.38 -2.28 3.43
CA LYS A 534 69.67 -3.37 2.52
C LYS A 534 71.08 -3.93 2.80
N VAL A 535 71.24 -5.22 2.54
CA VAL A 535 72.57 -5.88 2.66
C VAL A 535 73.59 -5.09 1.81
N GLY A 536 74.69 -4.61 2.42
CA GLY A 536 75.71 -3.81 1.74
C GLY A 536 75.46 -2.30 1.73
N ALA A 537 74.47 -1.78 2.45
CA ALA A 537 74.19 -0.36 2.49
C ALA A 537 75.20 0.42 3.37
N LYS A 538 75.69 1.58 2.88
CA LYS A 538 76.65 2.47 3.61
C LYS A 538 76.04 3.12 4.86
N ARG A 539 74.76 3.10 5.09
CA ARG A 539 74.07 3.70 6.24
C ARG A 539 73.23 2.64 6.96
N ALA A 540 73.34 2.56 8.28
CA ALA A 540 72.58 1.66 9.14
C ALA A 540 71.06 1.95 9.08
N HIS A 541 70.66 3.20 8.86
CA HIS A 541 69.25 3.61 8.74
C HIS A 541 69.09 4.51 7.50
N PRO A 542 68.65 3.94 6.36
CA PRO A 542 68.40 4.70 5.14
C PRO A 542 67.19 5.64 5.31
N ALA A 543 67.30 6.89 4.81
CA ALA A 543 66.19 7.82 4.84
C ALA A 543 65.27 7.66 3.62
N ARG A 544 63.97 7.74 3.83
CA ARG A 544 62.94 7.74 2.76
C ARG A 544 62.05 8.98 2.91
N ASP A 545 61.38 9.35 1.83
CA ASP A 545 60.44 10.44 1.80
C ASP A 545 59.23 10.15 2.71
N CYS A 546 58.87 11.06 3.59
CA CYS A 546 57.69 10.95 4.42
C CYS A 546 56.43 11.09 3.56
N VAL A 547 55.59 10.08 3.56
CA VAL A 547 54.35 10.03 2.76
C VAL A 547 53.39 11.17 3.15
N ALA A 548 53.31 11.51 4.41
CA ALA A 548 52.43 12.58 4.89
C ALA A 548 52.96 14.00 4.56
N CYS A 549 54.26 14.25 4.77
CA CYS A 549 54.87 15.57 4.47
C CYS A 549 54.97 15.86 2.97
N ASN A 550 55.25 14.85 2.14
CA ASN A 550 55.45 15.04 0.71
C ASN A 550 54.17 15.08 -0.10
N TYR A 551 53.04 14.83 0.51
CA TYR A 551 51.71 15.02 -0.13
C TYR A 551 51.49 16.46 -0.61
N LYS A 552 52.02 17.47 0.15
CA LYS A 552 51.92 18.89 -0.23
C LYS A 552 52.61 19.25 -1.55
N LYS A 553 53.60 18.46 -1.98
CA LYS A 553 54.35 18.70 -3.21
C LYS A 553 53.52 18.45 -4.48
N SER A 554 52.53 17.58 -4.42
CA SER A 554 51.60 17.31 -5.51
C SER A 554 50.60 18.46 -5.77
N LEU A 555 50.45 19.42 -4.85
CA LEU A 555 49.56 20.57 -4.90
C LEU A 555 50.26 21.89 -5.32
N ARG A 556 51.39 21.82 -6.04
CA ARG A 556 52.12 22.97 -6.59
C ARG A 556 52.69 23.99 -5.60
N GLN A 557 52.86 23.64 -4.31
CA GLN A 557 53.53 24.49 -3.34
C GLN A 557 55.02 24.14 -3.22
N ALA A 558 55.89 25.15 -3.17
CA ALA A 558 57.34 25.03 -3.01
C ALA A 558 57.73 24.60 -1.58
N CYS A 559 57.51 23.34 -1.23
CA CYS A 559 57.96 22.78 0.06
C CYS A 559 59.23 21.94 -0.12
N LYS A 560 60.23 22.16 0.78
CA LYS A 560 61.43 21.31 0.83
C LYS A 560 61.03 19.87 1.15
N ARG A 561 61.66 18.93 0.41
CA ARG A 561 61.45 17.47 0.56
C ARG A 561 61.84 17.04 1.97
N LYS A 562 60.91 16.48 2.77
CA LYS A 562 61.18 15.95 4.12
C LYS A 562 61.41 14.45 4.07
N GLN A 563 62.58 14.01 4.48
CA GLN A 563 62.95 12.61 4.61
C GLN A 563 62.93 12.20 6.08
N THR A 564 62.65 10.92 6.32
CA THR A 564 62.62 10.30 7.64
C THR A 564 63.32 8.95 7.62
N ILE A 565 63.93 8.58 8.74
CA ILE A 565 64.52 7.25 8.96
C ILE A 565 63.52 6.29 9.61
N PHE A 566 62.29 6.77 9.95
CA PHE A 566 61.27 5.99 10.60
C PHE A 566 60.20 5.56 9.62
N TRP A 567 59.65 4.35 9.84
CA TRP A 567 58.55 3.81 9.08
C TRP A 567 57.60 2.97 9.93
N CYS A 568 56.42 2.70 9.43
CA CYS A 568 55.51 1.71 9.99
C CYS A 568 55.73 0.36 9.27
N PRO A 569 56.17 -0.70 9.97
CA PRO A 569 56.38 -2.02 9.35
C PRO A 569 55.07 -2.63 8.81
N THR A 570 53.98 -2.43 9.53
CA THR A 570 52.64 -2.96 9.15
C THR A 570 52.10 -2.26 7.90
N CYS A 571 52.16 -0.92 7.86
CA CYS A 571 51.66 -0.14 6.72
C CYS A 571 52.69 0.01 5.59
N LYS A 572 53.97 -0.35 5.82
CA LYS A 572 55.08 -0.27 4.86
C LYS A 572 55.33 1.16 4.34
N VAL A 573 55.05 2.19 5.13
CA VAL A 573 55.18 3.61 4.75
C VAL A 573 56.14 4.34 5.67
N ALA A 574 56.95 5.24 5.10
CA ALA A 574 57.87 6.11 5.85
C ALA A 574 57.11 7.36 6.37
N LEU A 575 57.26 7.66 7.67
CA LEU A 575 56.53 8.74 8.37
C LEU A 575 57.41 9.39 9.40
N CYS A 576 57.39 10.73 9.49
CA CYS A 576 58.06 11.46 10.55
C CYS A 576 57.42 11.20 11.93
N VAL A 577 58.22 10.91 12.92
CA VAL A 577 57.81 10.70 14.32
C VAL A 577 58.05 12.00 15.12
N PRO A 578 57.12 12.39 16.02
CA PRO A 578 55.84 11.74 16.33
C PRO A 578 54.67 12.15 15.41
N ASN A 579 54.65 13.38 14.91
CA ASN A 579 53.47 14.04 14.37
C ASN A 579 52.83 13.35 13.14
N CYS A 580 53.63 13.09 12.08
CA CYS A 580 53.07 12.45 10.88
C CYS A 580 52.66 11.01 11.13
N PHE A 581 53.39 10.33 12.00
CA PHE A 581 53.07 8.95 12.38
C PHE A 581 51.75 8.89 13.13
N GLN A 582 51.54 9.75 14.11
CA GLN A 582 50.31 9.82 14.89
C GLN A 582 49.11 10.19 14.01
N VAL A 583 49.17 11.26 13.23
CA VAL A 583 48.06 11.73 12.38
C VAL A 583 47.69 10.69 11.34
N TYR A 584 48.68 10.00 10.74
CA TYR A 584 48.43 8.96 9.75
C TYR A 584 47.65 7.75 10.32
N HIS A 585 47.91 7.33 11.56
CA HIS A 585 47.31 6.17 12.20
C HIS A 585 46.10 6.48 13.08
N THR A 586 45.77 7.76 13.34
CA THR A 586 44.62 8.12 14.18
C THR A 586 43.50 8.85 13.44
N ARG A 587 43.75 9.40 12.25
CA ARG A 587 42.79 10.23 11.53
C ARG A 587 42.40 9.60 10.18
N GLN A 588 41.07 9.48 9.94
CA GLN A 588 40.58 8.96 8.69
C GLN A 588 40.96 9.81 7.47
N ASN A 589 40.95 11.15 7.63
CA ASN A 589 41.40 12.09 6.61
C ASN A 589 42.67 12.82 7.08
N TYR A 590 43.81 12.10 7.20
CA TYR A 590 45.10 12.66 7.66
C TYR A 590 45.65 13.76 6.75
N ARG A 591 45.22 13.83 5.48
CA ARG A 591 45.68 14.80 4.48
C ARG A 591 45.11 16.19 4.74
N ALA A 592 43.87 16.30 5.18
CA ALA A 592 43.20 17.59 5.46
C ALA A 592 43.82 18.34 6.65
N ILE A 593 44.34 17.62 7.65
CA ILE A 593 44.87 18.21 8.89
C ILE A 593 46.31 18.78 8.71
N LEU A 594 47.00 18.36 7.66
CA LEU A 594 48.37 18.80 7.37
C LEU A 594 48.40 20.09 6.52
N LEU A 595 47.26 20.65 6.14
CA LEU A 595 47.13 21.96 5.51
C LEU A 595 47.20 23.05 6.59
N PRO A 596 47.93 24.19 6.39
CA PRO A 596 47.93 25.28 7.34
C PRO A 596 46.51 25.85 7.51
N ALA A 597 46.13 26.14 8.76
CA ALA A 597 44.90 26.86 9.07
C ALA A 597 45.05 28.29 8.51
N GLY A 598 44.47 28.57 7.34
CA GLY A 598 44.60 29.89 6.73
C GLY A 598 44.05 30.06 5.33
N GLU A 599 43.43 29.03 4.71
CA GLU A 599 42.71 29.21 3.45
C GLU A 599 41.40 28.46 3.50
N ASN A 600 40.46 28.94 4.33
CA ASN A 600 39.03 28.78 4.04
C ASN A 600 38.69 29.89 3.07
N SER A 601 38.71 29.60 1.79
CA SER A 601 38.03 30.43 0.81
C SER A 601 36.53 30.45 1.16
N SER A 602 36.10 31.60 1.63
CA SER A 602 34.77 32.12 1.40
C SER A 602 34.43 31.92 -0.08
N ASP A 603 33.45 31.10 -0.33
CA ASP A 603 32.51 31.31 -1.44
C ASP A 603 31.20 30.71 -1.02
N SER A 604 30.38 31.59 -0.64
CA SER A 604 28.97 31.73 -0.43
C SER A 604 28.21 31.57 -1.73
N GLU A 605 26.99 31.21 -1.53
CA GLU A 605 25.77 31.30 -2.34
C GLU A 605 25.34 30.05 -3.11
#